data_8e8e7c9ddc6551ebdba472fe1a82604b
#
_entry.id   8e8e7c9ddc6551ebdba472fe1a82604b
#
_cell.length_a   1.000
_cell.length_b   1.000
_cell.length_c   1.000
_cell.angle_alpha   90.00
_cell.angle_beta   90.00
_cell.angle_gamma   90.00
#
_symmetry.space_group_name_H-M   'P 1'
#
loop_
_entity.id
_entity.type
_entity.pdbx_description
1 polymer ?
#
loop_
_entity_poly.entity_id
_entity_poly.type
_entity_poly.pdbx_seq_one_letter_code
_entity_poly.pdbx_strand_id
1 'polypeptide(L)' 'MKTYTICGSMKFAKEMQEVAYYLETQQDCNVLQCVYTLDDYKPTKEELKKLELAHYQKIDLSDAQAIWLD' A
#
# COMPACT_ATOMS: atom_id res chain seq x y z
N MET A 1 -3.16 10.31 15.61
CA MET A 1 -3.44 9.89 14.20
C MET A 1 -3.05 8.45 14.05
N LYS A 2 -3.97 7.61 13.59
CA LYS A 2 -3.68 6.20 13.36
C LYS A 2 -3.04 5.97 12.00
N THR A 3 -2.19 4.97 11.91
CA THR A 3 -1.49 4.62 10.68
C THR A 3 -2.00 3.27 10.17
N TYR A 4 -2.40 3.21 8.92
CA TYR A 4 -2.86 1.99 8.25
C TYR A 4 -2.00 1.72 7.03
N THR A 5 -1.87 0.45 6.66
CA THR A 5 -1.23 0.06 5.40
C THR A 5 -2.30 -0.49 4.47
N ILE A 6 -2.33 0.00 3.23
CA ILE A 6 -3.25 -0.52 2.22
C ILE A 6 -2.56 -1.62 1.43
N CYS A 7 -3.26 -2.74 1.28
CA CYS A 7 -2.80 -3.91 0.54
C CYS A 7 -3.84 -4.31 -0.50
N GLY A 8 -3.39 -4.92 -1.58
CA GLY A 8 -4.30 -5.40 -2.61
C GLY A 8 -3.58 -5.72 -3.90
N SER A 9 -4.30 -6.28 -4.84
CA SER A 9 -3.78 -6.54 -6.18
C SER A 9 -3.56 -5.24 -6.93
N MET A 10 -2.54 -5.20 -7.78
CA MET A 10 -2.25 -4.01 -8.61
C MET A 10 -3.41 -3.65 -9.54
N LYS A 11 -4.30 -4.58 -9.85
CA LYS A 11 -5.50 -4.24 -10.66
C LYS A 11 -6.43 -3.27 -9.93
N PHE A 12 -6.27 -3.13 -8.62
CA PHE A 12 -7.04 -2.17 -7.81
C PHE A 12 -6.22 -0.93 -7.43
N ALA A 13 -5.14 -0.65 -8.16
CA ALA A 13 -4.25 0.46 -7.82
C ALA A 13 -5.00 1.79 -7.72
N LYS A 14 -5.90 2.05 -8.64
CA LYS A 14 -6.68 3.29 -8.64
C LYS A 14 -7.56 3.39 -7.40
N GLU A 15 -8.25 2.30 -7.08
CA GLU A 15 -9.13 2.24 -5.91
C GLU A 15 -8.33 2.37 -4.62
N MET A 16 -7.15 1.76 -4.55
CA MET A 16 -6.28 1.88 -3.38
C MET A 16 -5.84 3.33 -3.16
N GLN A 17 -5.53 4.04 -4.23
CA GLN A 17 -5.14 5.45 -4.13
C GLN A 17 -6.32 6.31 -3.67
N GLU A 18 -7.51 6.04 -4.17
CA GLU A 18 -8.73 6.76 -3.77
C GLU A 18 -9.04 6.55 -2.29
N VAL A 19 -8.92 5.32 -1.82
CA VAL A 19 -9.15 4.99 -0.41
C VAL A 19 -8.11 5.70 0.47
N ALA A 20 -6.84 5.70 0.06
CA ALA A 20 -5.80 6.39 0.80
C ALA A 20 -6.09 7.87 0.91
N TYR A 21 -6.48 8.49 -0.18
CA TYR A 21 -6.83 9.91 -0.19
C TYR A 21 -7.99 10.20 0.77
N TYR A 22 -9.03 9.37 0.73
CA TYR A 22 -10.18 9.54 1.61
C TYR A 22 -9.77 9.40 3.08
N LEU A 23 -9.00 8.38 3.41
CA LEU A 23 -8.60 8.14 4.80
C LEU A 23 -7.74 9.28 5.34
N GLU A 24 -6.82 9.81 4.54
CA GLU A 24 -5.95 10.88 4.99
C GLU A 24 -6.67 12.22 5.08
N THR A 25 -7.64 12.47 4.21
CA THR A 25 -8.32 13.78 4.18
C THR A 25 -9.58 13.81 5.03
N GLN A 26 -10.30 12.70 5.20
CA GLN A 26 -11.60 12.68 5.86
C GLN A 26 -11.61 11.96 7.21
N GLN A 27 -10.65 11.10 7.47
CA GLN A 27 -10.64 10.28 8.67
C GLN A 27 -9.44 10.56 9.58
N ASP A 28 -8.62 11.52 9.23
CA ASP A 28 -7.42 11.89 9.99
C ASP A 28 -6.50 10.70 10.24
N CYS A 29 -6.37 9.82 9.27
CA CYS A 29 -5.47 8.67 9.32
C CYS A 29 -4.24 8.94 8.49
N ASN A 30 -3.13 8.28 8.86
CA ASN A 30 -1.93 8.25 8.05
C ASN A 30 -1.92 6.92 7.28
N VAL A 31 -1.67 6.94 5.99
CA VAL A 31 -1.76 5.74 5.16
C VAL A 31 -0.42 5.43 4.52
N LEU A 32 0.06 4.20 4.76
CA LEU A 32 1.22 3.66 4.08
C LEU A 32 0.73 2.85 2.89
N GLN A 33 1.24 3.19 1.71
CA GLN A 33 0.81 2.56 0.47
C GLN A 33 1.88 1.63 -0.06
N CYS A 34 1.46 0.57 -0.76
CA CYS A 34 2.40 -0.27 -1.48
C CYS A 34 3.02 0.52 -2.63
N VAL A 35 4.15 0.04 -3.12
CA VAL A 35 4.79 0.62 -4.30
C VAL A 35 4.04 0.14 -5.53
N TYR A 36 3.55 1.07 -6.33
CA TYR A 36 2.81 0.75 -7.55
C TYR A 36 3.77 0.45 -8.68
N THR A 37 3.38 -0.49 -9.53
CA THR A 37 4.21 -0.86 -10.67
C THR A 37 4.33 0.29 -11.67
N LEU A 38 5.50 0.38 -12.29
CA LEU A 38 5.74 1.36 -13.35
C LEU A 38 5.18 0.81 -14.67
N ASP A 39 4.65 1.72 -15.48
CA ASP A 39 4.17 1.35 -16.81
C ASP A 39 5.35 0.86 -17.66
N ASP A 40 5.10 -0.18 -18.44
CA ASP A 40 6.09 -0.75 -19.38
C ASP A 40 7.37 -1.27 -18.72
N TYR A 41 7.37 -1.48 -17.41
CA TYR A 41 8.51 -2.02 -16.70
C TYR A 41 8.13 -3.29 -15.96
N LYS A 42 8.87 -4.37 -16.21
CA LYS A 42 8.66 -5.65 -15.54
C LYS A 42 9.75 -5.84 -14.48
N PRO A 43 9.41 -5.86 -13.20
CA PRO A 43 10.42 -5.98 -12.15
C PRO A 43 11.10 -7.36 -12.17
N THR A 44 12.37 -7.36 -11.75
CA THR A 44 13.12 -8.61 -11.58
C THR A 44 12.66 -9.33 -10.31
N LYS A 45 13.08 -10.60 -10.17
CA LYS A 45 12.78 -11.38 -8.96
C LYS A 45 13.37 -10.72 -7.72
N GLU A 46 14.57 -10.16 -7.82
CA GLU A 46 15.22 -9.47 -6.70
C GLU A 46 14.45 -8.23 -6.29
N GLU A 47 13.99 -7.46 -7.27
CA GLU A 47 13.18 -6.28 -7.00
C GLU A 47 11.86 -6.64 -6.34
N LEU A 48 11.21 -7.72 -6.80
CA LEU A 48 9.97 -8.19 -6.18
C LEU A 48 10.17 -8.58 -4.72
N LYS A 49 11.29 -9.23 -4.39
CA LYS A 49 11.59 -9.57 -3.00
C LYS A 49 11.79 -8.32 -2.15
N LYS A 50 12.48 -7.33 -2.66
CA LYS A 50 12.69 -6.07 -1.94
C LYS A 50 11.38 -5.34 -1.70
N LEU A 51 10.51 -5.32 -2.70
CA LEU A 51 9.20 -4.69 -2.55
C LEU A 51 8.34 -5.43 -1.54
N GLU A 52 8.40 -6.76 -1.53
CA GLU A 52 7.67 -7.57 -0.56
C GLU A 52 8.12 -7.29 0.87
N LEU A 53 9.45 -7.26 1.10
CA LEU A 53 9.99 -6.96 2.42
C LEU A 53 9.61 -5.57 2.89
N ALA A 54 9.70 -4.58 1.99
CA ALA A 54 9.30 -3.21 2.32
C ALA A 54 7.81 -3.14 2.69
N HIS A 55 6.98 -3.91 2.00
CA HIS A 55 5.55 -3.95 2.27
C HIS A 55 5.27 -4.53 3.66
N TYR A 56 5.95 -5.62 4.02
CA TYR A 56 5.79 -6.21 5.36
C TYR A 56 6.26 -5.25 6.45
N GLN A 57 7.32 -4.50 6.22
CA GLN A 57 7.76 -3.49 7.18
C GLN A 57 6.72 -2.40 7.37
N LYS A 58 6.06 -1.98 6.29
CA LYS A 58 4.98 -1.00 6.39
C LYS A 58 3.83 -1.52 7.23
N ILE A 59 3.48 -2.79 7.07
CA ILE A 59 2.43 -3.40 7.89
C ILE A 59 2.83 -3.39 9.37
N ASP A 60 4.08 -3.72 9.67
CA ASP A 60 4.58 -3.71 11.05
C ASP A 60 4.56 -2.31 11.67
N LEU A 61 4.73 -1.27 10.86
CA LEU A 61 4.68 0.12 11.33
C LEU A 61 3.27 0.65 11.52
N SER A 62 2.27 -0.11 11.11
CA SER A 62 0.87 0.32 11.19
C SER A 62 0.30 0.07 12.58
N ASP A 63 -0.60 0.97 13.01
CA ASP A 63 -1.28 0.86 14.31
C ASP A 63 -2.38 -0.19 14.30
N ALA A 64 -2.86 -0.56 13.13
CA ALA A 64 -3.95 -1.50 12.95
C ALA A 64 -3.61 -2.46 11.82
N GLN A 65 -4.46 -3.46 11.63
CA GLN A 65 -4.29 -4.39 10.53
C GLN A 65 -4.38 -3.66 9.19
N ALA A 66 -3.70 -4.23 8.18
CA ALA A 66 -3.73 -3.69 6.83
C ALA A 66 -5.15 -3.68 6.27
N ILE A 67 -5.44 -2.68 5.46
CA ILE A 67 -6.70 -2.60 4.72
C ILE A 67 -6.50 -3.35 3.41
N TRP A 68 -7.31 -4.38 3.17
CA TRP A 68 -7.19 -5.21 1.97
C TRP A 68 -8.28 -4.87 0.97
N LEU A 69 -7.90 -4.67 -0.29
CA LEU A 69 -8.81 -4.50 -1.41
C LEU A 69 -8.66 -5.70 -2.35
N ASP A 70 -9.72 -6.44 -2.53
CA ASP A 70 -9.74 -7.61 -3.43
C ASP A 70 -10.45 -7.30 -4.73
#